data_d3e691da49c97d4bbcf7d1b149f8808f
#
_entry.id   d3e691da49c97d4bbcf7d1b149f8808f
#
_cell.length_a   1.000
_cell.length_b   1.000
_cell.length_c   1.000
_cell.angle_alpha   90.00
_cell.angle_beta   90.00
_cell.angle_gamma   90.00
#
_symmetry.space_group_name_H-M   'P 1'
#
loop_
_entity.id
_entity.type
_entity.pdbx_description
1 polymer ?
#
loop_
_entity_poly.entity_id
_entity_poly.type
_entity_poly.pdbx_seq_one_letter_code
_entity_poly.pdbx_strand_id
1 'polypeptide(L)'
;MSISRHIFRLMLPALLCGAFPLAAGPFVGTAHAAEIAGVFDAGWTTAYQSQDSITHMHQRLHALGMDQVVLQYAAVEATHLYYPSELDFLQDTQYKNNQLFPKSIEAAKTAGTKIWLGLYYNGENWYTPPTAEQLDTLTSRNLKVLEEIHSLYGSENVIEGVYIPQEIARYYWDGLRNDATPEMLTEHFLKPVTEAAQAKGWKVMAAPFYNQNLETPGKLQSFFEKLFAAGFKPDIIAVQDGIGANDAGKLHAEIATVGGYERAVAQACQKYGIGFWVDMELFRTDDSHALADSARISAQLDTAYTAGAAKVIAYDLAVLGNDGLDSLEKWQLGKGSGEAAAIAKRRAPQTNAHSSARKQAPLKYYKPDGARAQPGQRVRKYTK
;
A
#
# COMPACT_ATOMS: atom_id res chain seq x y z
N MET A 1 -29.83 -17.04 79.05
CA MET A 1 -28.52 -16.83 78.44
C MET A 1 -28.72 -16.17 77.10
N SER A 2 -28.42 -14.88 77.03
CA SER A 2 -28.68 -13.97 75.88
C SER A 2 -27.48 -13.94 74.97
N ILE A 3 -27.70 -14.14 73.66
CA ILE A 3 -26.67 -13.94 72.65
C ILE A 3 -27.13 -12.80 71.73
N SER A 4 -26.38 -11.71 71.85
CA SER A 4 -26.55 -10.45 71.14
C SER A 4 -26.17 -10.63 69.69
N ARG A 5 -27.04 -10.19 68.75
CA ARG A 5 -26.74 -10.10 67.33
C ARG A 5 -26.25 -8.69 66.98
N HIS A 6 -25.00 -8.59 66.56
CA HIS A 6 -24.47 -7.36 65.95
C HIS A 6 -24.70 -7.40 64.44
N ILE A 7 -25.48 -6.45 63.93
CA ILE A 7 -25.75 -6.21 62.53
C ILE A 7 -24.68 -5.23 62.02
N PHE A 8 -23.77 -5.69 61.17
CA PHE A 8 -22.85 -4.83 60.41
C PHE A 8 -23.58 -4.32 59.15
N ARG A 9 -23.88 -3.02 59.10
CA ARG A 9 -24.33 -2.33 57.92
C ARG A 9 -23.11 -1.98 57.04
N LEU A 10 -22.95 -2.67 55.90
CA LEU A 10 -22.06 -2.25 54.84
C LEU A 10 -22.75 -1.13 54.01
N MET A 11 -22.17 0.06 54.06
CA MET A 11 -22.48 1.15 53.14
C MET A 11 -21.76 0.88 51.82
N LEU A 12 -22.51 0.65 50.74
CA LEU A 12 -22.01 0.73 49.36
C LEU A 12 -21.96 2.20 48.94
N PRO A 13 -20.84 2.69 48.36
CA PRO A 13 -20.86 3.95 47.67
C PRO A 13 -21.52 3.79 46.31
N ALA A 14 -22.54 4.60 46.02
CA ALA A 14 -23.15 4.72 44.71
C ALA A 14 -22.14 5.31 43.71
N LEU A 15 -21.69 4.50 42.71
CA LEU A 15 -21.00 5.01 41.56
C LEU A 15 -22.01 5.72 40.68
N LEU A 16 -21.94 7.04 40.64
CA LEU A 16 -22.58 7.87 39.60
C LEU A 16 -21.86 7.59 38.27
N CYS A 17 -22.47 6.79 37.39
CA CYS A 17 -22.13 6.76 35.98
C CYS A 17 -22.53 8.09 35.34
N GLY A 18 -21.62 9.04 35.27
CA GLY A 18 -21.76 10.22 34.45
C GLY A 18 -21.66 9.82 33.00
N ALA A 19 -22.78 9.80 32.30
CA ALA A 19 -22.82 9.75 30.84
C ALA A 19 -22.21 11.07 30.31
N PHE A 20 -20.97 11.04 29.85
CA PHE A 20 -20.42 12.11 29.04
C PHE A 20 -21.06 12.02 27.64
N PRO A 21 -21.74 13.06 27.16
CA PRO A 21 -22.11 13.12 25.76
C PRO A 21 -20.83 13.27 24.94
N LEU A 22 -20.52 12.27 24.12
CA LEU A 22 -19.57 12.44 23.02
C LEU A 22 -20.14 13.50 22.08
N ALA A 23 -19.77 14.76 22.30
CA ALA A 23 -19.97 15.79 21.31
C ALA A 23 -19.06 15.44 20.13
N ALA A 24 -19.67 14.96 19.05
CA ALA A 24 -19.03 14.94 17.73
C ALA A 24 -18.79 16.40 17.34
N GLY A 25 -17.65 16.96 17.72
CA GLY A 25 -17.20 18.24 17.20
C GLY A 25 -16.99 18.12 15.70
N PRO A 26 -17.28 19.18 14.92
CA PRO A 26 -16.95 19.17 13.51
C PRO A 26 -15.44 18.93 13.38
N PHE A 27 -15.07 17.97 12.52
CA PHE A 27 -13.69 17.76 12.09
C PHE A 27 -13.24 19.08 11.44
N VAL A 28 -12.60 19.96 12.20
CA VAL A 28 -11.82 21.05 11.64
C VAL A 28 -10.54 20.40 11.14
N GLY A 29 -10.58 19.88 9.93
CA GLY A 29 -9.40 19.48 9.21
C GLY A 29 -8.49 20.69 9.15
N THR A 30 -7.38 20.68 9.87
CA THR A 30 -6.25 21.54 9.53
C THR A 30 -6.00 21.30 8.05
N ALA A 31 -6.04 22.37 7.26
CA ALA A 31 -5.70 22.31 5.84
C ALA A 31 -4.23 21.87 5.74
N HIS A 32 -4.01 20.56 5.75
CA HIS A 32 -2.76 19.99 5.31
C HIS A 32 -2.69 20.30 3.82
N ALA A 33 -1.61 20.94 3.37
CA ALA A 33 -1.33 20.97 1.95
C ALA A 33 -1.39 19.51 1.48
N ALA A 34 -2.24 19.23 0.47
CA ALA A 34 -2.44 17.89 -0.05
C ALA A 34 -1.11 17.38 -0.56
N GLU A 35 -0.53 16.40 0.14
CA GLU A 35 0.82 15.89 -0.08
C GLU A 35 0.76 14.40 -0.42
N ILE A 36 1.68 13.96 -1.28
CA ILE A 36 1.96 12.55 -1.49
C ILE A 36 2.93 12.14 -0.36
N ALA A 37 2.51 11.21 0.50
CA ALA A 37 3.27 10.82 1.68
C ALA A 37 4.29 9.70 1.42
N GLY A 38 4.22 9.06 0.25
CA GLY A 38 5.11 7.96 -0.09
C GLY A 38 4.87 7.40 -1.47
N VAL A 39 5.55 6.30 -1.77
CA VAL A 39 5.53 5.68 -3.10
C VAL A 39 5.65 4.17 -3.00
N PHE A 40 5.02 3.47 -3.94
CA PHE A 40 5.29 2.06 -4.22
C PHE A 40 6.54 1.91 -5.08
N ASP A 41 7.36 0.91 -4.77
CA ASP A 41 8.47 0.44 -5.59
C ASP A 41 8.26 -1.04 -5.91
N ALA A 42 7.82 -1.32 -7.13
CA ALA A 42 7.65 -2.68 -7.61
C ALA A 42 8.98 -3.43 -7.84
N GLY A 43 10.11 -2.75 -7.74
CA GLY A 43 11.43 -3.34 -7.87
C GLY A 43 11.91 -3.59 -9.30
N TRP A 44 11.06 -3.44 -10.31
CA TRP A 44 11.40 -3.78 -11.70
C TRP A 44 12.61 -3.02 -12.25
N THR A 45 12.82 -1.80 -11.80
CA THR A 45 13.92 -0.93 -12.22
C THR A 45 14.92 -0.71 -11.09
N THR A 46 14.45 -0.50 -9.89
CA THR A 46 15.26 -0.14 -8.71
C THR A 46 16.21 -1.26 -8.31
N ALA A 47 15.80 -2.52 -8.44
CA ALA A 47 16.63 -3.68 -8.11
C ALA A 47 17.96 -3.74 -8.87
N TYR A 48 18.05 -3.09 -10.03
CA TYR A 48 19.27 -3.06 -10.86
C TYR A 48 20.13 -1.81 -10.64
N GLN A 49 19.71 -0.90 -9.77
CA GLN A 49 20.44 0.33 -9.50
C GLN A 49 21.58 0.12 -8.49
N SER A 50 22.55 1.05 -8.53
CA SER A 50 23.60 1.09 -7.51
C SER A 50 23.06 1.54 -6.16
N GLN A 51 23.79 1.25 -5.07
CA GLN A 51 23.48 1.77 -3.75
C GLN A 51 23.34 3.29 -3.74
N ASP A 52 24.27 3.99 -4.38
CA ASP A 52 24.26 5.46 -4.43
C ASP A 52 23.02 6.00 -5.14
N SER A 53 22.59 5.36 -6.24
CA SER A 53 21.36 5.75 -6.97
C SER A 53 20.13 5.58 -6.10
N ILE A 54 20.00 4.46 -5.39
CA ILE A 54 18.88 4.19 -4.49
C ILE A 54 18.89 5.16 -3.31
N THR A 55 20.05 5.41 -2.72
CA THR A 55 20.22 6.38 -1.62
C THR A 55 19.82 7.79 -2.07
N HIS A 56 20.29 8.23 -3.24
CA HIS A 56 19.93 9.54 -3.80
C HIS A 56 18.41 9.66 -4.07
N MET A 57 17.79 8.60 -4.58
CA MET A 57 16.35 8.56 -4.78
C MET A 57 15.58 8.71 -3.46
N HIS A 58 15.94 7.97 -2.41
CA HIS A 58 15.33 8.10 -1.08
C HIS A 58 15.51 9.50 -0.50
N GLN A 59 16.67 10.12 -0.68
CA GLN A 59 16.91 11.50 -0.25
C GLN A 59 15.99 12.49 -0.97
N ARG A 60 15.78 12.32 -2.27
CA ARG A 60 14.83 13.14 -3.06
C ARG A 60 13.38 12.93 -2.60
N LEU A 61 12.96 11.69 -2.41
CA LEU A 61 11.64 11.37 -1.87
C LEU A 61 11.41 12.04 -0.52
N HIS A 62 12.37 11.92 0.39
CA HIS A 62 12.32 12.60 1.70
C HIS A 62 12.24 14.12 1.58
N ALA A 63 13.00 14.72 0.67
CA ALA A 63 12.96 16.16 0.41
C ALA A 63 11.58 16.64 -0.10
N LEU A 64 10.83 15.77 -0.78
CA LEU A 64 9.45 16.01 -1.22
C LEU A 64 8.39 15.70 -0.15
N GLY A 65 8.77 15.19 1.03
CA GLY A 65 7.83 14.75 2.07
C GLY A 65 7.30 13.32 1.86
N MET A 66 7.81 12.60 0.84
CA MET A 66 7.41 11.23 0.52
C MET A 66 8.20 10.23 1.36
N ASP A 67 7.91 10.20 2.65
CA ASP A 67 8.70 9.44 3.63
C ASP A 67 8.35 7.94 3.70
N GLN A 68 7.28 7.49 3.04
CA GLN A 68 6.86 6.09 3.03
C GLN A 68 7.27 5.42 1.71
N VAL A 69 8.09 4.37 1.77
CA VAL A 69 8.47 3.58 0.59
C VAL A 69 7.99 2.15 0.79
N VAL A 70 7.11 1.70 -0.10
CA VAL A 70 6.57 0.34 -0.09
C VAL A 70 7.31 -0.49 -1.12
N LEU A 71 8.23 -1.35 -0.68
CA LEU A 71 8.84 -2.37 -1.54
C LEU A 71 7.79 -3.44 -1.80
N GLN A 72 7.19 -3.42 -2.98
CA GLN A 72 5.92 -4.11 -3.25
C GLN A 72 5.99 -5.63 -3.05
N TYR A 73 7.14 -6.25 -3.28
CA TYR A 73 7.29 -7.70 -3.23
C TYR A 73 8.60 -8.12 -2.55
N ALA A 74 8.56 -9.14 -1.71
CA ALA A 74 9.73 -9.92 -1.33
C ALA A 74 10.09 -10.90 -2.46
N ALA A 75 9.07 -11.55 -3.00
CA ALA A 75 9.20 -12.43 -4.16
C ALA A 75 7.90 -12.46 -4.97
N VAL A 76 8.02 -12.65 -6.28
CA VAL A 76 6.91 -12.80 -7.21
C VAL A 76 7.00 -14.20 -7.83
N GLU A 77 6.18 -15.13 -7.35
CA GLU A 77 6.15 -16.53 -7.82
C GLU A 77 7.56 -17.16 -7.94
N ALA A 78 7.83 -17.82 -9.07
CA ALA A 78 9.15 -18.32 -9.42
C ALA A 78 9.95 -17.34 -10.30
N THR A 79 9.50 -16.07 -10.42
CA THR A 79 10.08 -15.12 -11.38
C THR A 79 11.07 -14.15 -10.74
N HIS A 80 10.73 -13.50 -9.63
CA HIS A 80 11.57 -12.49 -9.00
C HIS A 80 11.75 -12.73 -7.50
N LEU A 81 12.96 -12.47 -7.02
CA LEU A 81 13.34 -12.52 -5.61
C LEU A 81 14.15 -11.26 -5.29
N TYR A 82 13.76 -10.49 -4.26
CA TYR A 82 14.31 -9.17 -3.96
C TYR A 82 15.10 -9.09 -2.65
N TYR A 83 15.24 -10.19 -1.94
CA TYR A 83 16.05 -10.30 -0.71
C TYR A 83 16.86 -11.63 -0.72
N PRO A 84 17.93 -11.77 0.07
CA PRO A 84 18.66 -13.02 0.20
C PRO A 84 17.80 -14.05 0.96
N SER A 85 17.23 -15.01 0.25
CA SER A 85 16.38 -16.07 0.81
C SER A 85 17.04 -17.44 0.74
N GLU A 86 16.85 -18.24 1.78
CA GLU A 86 17.25 -19.64 1.85
C GLU A 86 16.05 -20.60 1.73
N LEU A 87 14.83 -20.07 1.51
CA LEU A 87 13.61 -20.88 1.38
C LEU A 87 13.64 -21.73 0.10
N ASP A 88 13.47 -23.03 0.23
CA ASP A 88 13.57 -24.00 -0.87
C ASP A 88 12.69 -23.62 -2.07
N PHE A 89 11.45 -23.20 -1.84
CA PHE A 89 10.51 -22.85 -2.91
C PHE A 89 10.87 -21.56 -3.66
N LEU A 90 11.89 -20.82 -3.21
CA LEU A 90 12.41 -19.61 -3.87
C LEU A 90 13.79 -19.85 -4.51
N GLN A 91 14.38 -21.04 -4.36
CA GLN A 91 15.73 -21.30 -4.88
C GLN A 91 15.81 -21.33 -6.40
N ASP A 92 14.73 -21.72 -7.07
CA ASP A 92 14.66 -21.80 -8.54
C ASP A 92 14.10 -20.51 -9.19
N THR A 93 14.02 -19.42 -8.45
CA THR A 93 13.54 -18.12 -8.97
C THR A 93 14.43 -17.65 -10.13
N GLN A 94 13.79 -17.22 -11.22
CA GLN A 94 14.47 -16.86 -12.47
C GLN A 94 15.36 -15.61 -12.32
N TYR A 95 14.87 -14.57 -11.63
CA TYR A 95 15.56 -13.29 -11.45
C TYR A 95 15.81 -13.03 -9.97
N LYS A 96 17.03 -13.32 -9.50
CA LYS A 96 17.43 -13.09 -8.12
C LYS A 96 18.10 -11.73 -7.98
N ASN A 97 17.33 -10.71 -7.61
CA ASN A 97 17.81 -9.37 -7.31
C ASN A 97 17.88 -9.16 -5.79
N ASN A 98 18.47 -10.10 -5.10
CA ASN A 98 18.49 -10.24 -3.64
C ASN A 98 19.13 -9.06 -2.88
N GLN A 99 19.52 -8.02 -3.57
CA GLN A 99 20.08 -6.79 -2.98
C GLN A 99 19.08 -5.64 -2.87
N LEU A 100 17.85 -5.75 -3.40
CA LEU A 100 16.91 -4.64 -3.34
C LEU A 100 16.54 -4.28 -1.90
N PHE A 101 16.12 -5.24 -1.08
CA PHE A 101 15.77 -4.99 0.32
C PHE A 101 16.94 -4.43 1.12
N PRO A 102 18.14 -5.08 1.16
CA PRO A 102 19.27 -4.52 1.88
C PRO A 102 19.63 -3.09 1.45
N LYS A 103 19.67 -2.84 0.14
CA LYS A 103 20.03 -1.49 -0.39
C LYS A 103 18.99 -0.44 -0.01
N SER A 104 17.70 -0.75 -0.12
CA SER A 104 16.62 0.20 0.21
C SER A 104 16.56 0.47 1.71
N ILE A 105 16.82 -0.52 2.55
CA ILE A 105 16.90 -0.34 4.01
C ILE A 105 18.06 0.59 4.36
N GLU A 106 19.24 0.40 3.78
CA GLU A 106 20.39 1.27 4.01
C GLU A 106 20.16 2.70 3.48
N ALA A 107 19.52 2.82 2.31
CA ALA A 107 19.09 4.10 1.77
C ALA A 107 18.10 4.82 2.69
N ALA A 108 17.15 4.08 3.25
CA ALA A 108 16.18 4.64 4.18
C ALA A 108 16.81 5.15 5.48
N LYS A 109 17.79 4.42 6.04
CA LYS A 109 18.57 4.87 7.19
C LYS A 109 19.28 6.20 6.91
N THR A 110 19.87 6.30 5.72
CA THR A 110 20.62 7.48 5.28
C THR A 110 19.71 8.68 5.02
N ALA A 111 18.54 8.44 4.42
CA ALA A 111 17.63 9.50 3.98
C ALA A 111 16.60 9.91 5.04
N GLY A 112 16.28 9.02 6.00
CA GLY A 112 15.21 9.23 6.98
C GLY A 112 13.83 8.77 6.51
N THR A 113 13.74 7.99 5.44
CA THR A 113 12.48 7.40 4.98
C THR A 113 12.13 6.14 5.78
N LYS A 114 10.90 5.64 5.62
CA LYS A 114 10.38 4.44 6.24
C LYS A 114 10.05 3.40 5.18
N ILE A 115 10.24 2.13 5.51
CA ILE A 115 10.07 0.99 4.60
C ILE A 115 8.90 0.12 5.03
N TRP A 116 8.09 -0.26 4.05
CA TRP A 116 7.15 -1.37 4.13
C TRP A 116 7.67 -2.51 3.26
N LEU A 117 7.81 -3.70 3.84
CA LEU A 117 8.32 -4.87 3.13
C LEU A 117 7.15 -5.67 2.56
N GLY A 118 7.05 -5.74 1.24
CA GLY A 118 6.10 -6.63 0.58
C GLY A 118 6.39 -8.08 0.88
N LEU A 119 5.34 -8.90 0.93
CA LEU A 119 5.43 -10.34 1.14
C LEU A 119 5.54 -11.10 -0.20
N TYR A 120 5.28 -12.39 -0.18
CA TYR A 120 5.26 -13.25 -1.36
C TYR A 120 3.99 -13.05 -2.16
N TYR A 121 4.12 -12.76 -3.45
CA TYR A 121 3.01 -12.63 -4.39
C TYR A 121 2.87 -13.87 -5.26
N ASN A 122 1.64 -14.38 -5.38
CA ASN A 122 1.26 -15.39 -6.35
C ASN A 122 0.06 -14.90 -7.15
N GLY A 123 0.29 -14.50 -8.40
CA GLY A 123 -0.73 -13.99 -9.31
C GLY A 123 -1.30 -15.03 -10.25
N GLU A 124 -0.69 -16.21 -10.38
CA GLU A 124 -1.01 -17.19 -11.41
C GLU A 124 -2.50 -17.56 -11.44
N ASN A 125 -3.15 -17.66 -10.30
CA ASN A 125 -4.56 -17.97 -10.20
C ASN A 125 -5.35 -16.95 -9.34
N TRP A 126 -4.75 -15.83 -8.96
CA TRP A 126 -5.36 -14.91 -8.02
C TRP A 126 -6.67 -14.30 -8.54
N TYR A 127 -6.73 -13.97 -9.84
CA TYR A 127 -7.91 -13.43 -10.51
C TYR A 127 -8.95 -14.49 -10.91
N THR A 128 -8.62 -15.77 -10.72
CA THR A 128 -9.57 -16.87 -10.63
C THR A 128 -9.57 -17.28 -9.15
N PRO A 129 -10.64 -17.02 -8.39
CA PRO A 129 -10.58 -17.17 -6.93
C PRO A 129 -10.01 -18.51 -6.51
N PRO A 130 -8.95 -18.53 -5.68
CA PRO A 130 -8.33 -19.77 -5.22
C PRO A 130 -9.28 -20.54 -4.29
N THR A 131 -9.07 -21.86 -4.21
CA THR A 131 -9.72 -22.70 -3.21
C THR A 131 -9.12 -22.44 -1.82
N ALA A 132 -9.80 -22.89 -0.76
CA ALA A 132 -9.29 -22.82 0.61
C ALA A 132 -7.89 -23.46 0.73
N GLU A 133 -7.65 -24.62 0.13
CA GLU A 133 -6.35 -25.30 0.13
C GLU A 133 -5.23 -24.48 -0.58
N GLN A 134 -5.58 -23.80 -1.67
CA GLN A 134 -4.65 -22.91 -2.37
C GLN A 134 -4.34 -21.68 -1.52
N LEU A 135 -5.32 -21.13 -0.79
CA LEU A 135 -5.11 -20.07 0.18
C LEU A 135 -4.23 -20.51 1.35
N ASP A 136 -4.44 -21.70 1.89
CA ASP A 136 -3.61 -22.26 2.95
C ASP A 136 -2.14 -22.44 2.48
N THR A 137 -1.95 -22.87 1.24
CA THR A 137 -0.62 -22.95 0.62
C THR A 137 0.03 -21.58 0.49
N LEU A 138 -0.72 -20.57 0.01
CA LEU A 138 -0.27 -19.20 -0.11
C LEU A 138 0.09 -18.61 1.27
N THR A 139 -0.75 -18.87 2.26
CA THR A 139 -0.52 -18.48 3.65
C THR A 139 0.76 -19.08 4.20
N SER A 140 0.96 -20.39 4.03
CA SER A 140 2.18 -21.08 4.47
C SER A 140 3.44 -20.44 3.85
N ARG A 141 3.41 -20.10 2.56
CA ARG A 141 4.54 -19.43 1.90
C ARG A 141 4.77 -18.03 2.45
N ASN A 142 3.71 -17.24 2.63
CA ASN A 142 3.81 -15.89 3.19
C ASN A 142 4.33 -15.90 4.63
N LEU A 143 3.91 -16.85 5.46
CA LEU A 143 4.41 -16.99 6.83
C LEU A 143 5.90 -17.34 6.87
N LYS A 144 6.39 -18.21 5.97
CA LYS A 144 7.82 -18.52 5.85
C LYS A 144 8.63 -17.31 5.40
N VAL A 145 8.16 -16.58 4.40
CA VAL A 145 8.81 -15.33 3.95
C VAL A 145 8.81 -14.29 5.07
N LEU A 146 7.70 -14.11 5.77
CA LEU A 146 7.60 -13.20 6.91
C LEU A 146 8.60 -13.55 8.01
N GLU A 147 8.74 -14.83 8.35
CA GLU A 147 9.70 -15.30 9.36
C GLU A 147 11.14 -14.97 8.93
N GLU A 148 11.49 -15.26 7.70
CA GLU A 148 12.83 -15.05 7.17
C GLU A 148 13.18 -13.56 7.08
N ILE A 149 12.30 -12.71 6.51
CA ILE A 149 12.54 -11.26 6.42
C ILE A 149 12.59 -10.62 7.81
N HIS A 150 11.80 -11.12 8.77
CA HIS A 150 11.89 -10.63 10.15
C HIS A 150 13.19 -11.07 10.83
N SER A 151 13.67 -12.27 10.58
CA SER A 151 14.98 -12.72 11.08
C SER A 151 16.12 -11.87 10.52
N LEU A 152 16.03 -11.46 9.25
CA LEU A 152 17.06 -10.66 8.59
C LEU A 152 17.00 -9.17 8.98
N TYR A 153 15.80 -8.61 9.13
CA TYR A 153 15.60 -7.16 9.18
C TYR A 153 14.76 -6.68 10.37
N GLY A 154 14.31 -7.55 11.26
CA GLY A 154 13.41 -7.20 12.35
C GLY A 154 13.95 -6.18 13.36
N SER A 155 15.28 -6.01 13.43
CA SER A 155 15.94 -5.00 14.26
C SER A 155 16.08 -3.62 13.59
N GLU A 156 15.68 -3.48 12.31
CA GLU A 156 15.87 -2.26 11.56
C GLU A 156 14.78 -1.23 11.85
N ASN A 157 15.13 -0.15 12.52
CA ASN A 157 14.20 0.90 12.98
C ASN A 157 13.49 1.68 11.85
N VAL A 158 13.93 1.51 10.62
CA VAL A 158 13.31 2.15 9.44
C VAL A 158 12.15 1.35 8.88
N ILE A 159 11.94 0.11 9.33
CA ILE A 159 10.83 -0.74 8.89
C ILE A 159 9.59 -0.41 9.69
N GLU A 160 8.52 0.01 9.02
CA GLU A 160 7.20 0.27 9.60
C GLU A 160 6.36 -1.01 9.72
N GLY A 161 6.51 -1.92 8.75
CA GLY A 161 5.73 -3.14 8.70
C GLY A 161 5.82 -3.88 7.38
N VAL A 162 4.80 -4.69 7.11
CA VAL A 162 4.69 -5.47 5.88
C VAL A 162 3.53 -5.02 5.01
N TYR A 163 3.66 -5.25 3.72
CA TYR A 163 2.62 -5.07 2.72
C TYR A 163 2.16 -6.43 2.19
N ILE A 164 0.86 -6.69 2.19
CA ILE A 164 0.25 -7.87 1.58
C ILE A 164 0.02 -7.56 0.09
N PRO A 165 0.78 -8.19 -0.82
CA PRO A 165 0.79 -7.78 -2.22
C PRO A 165 -0.37 -8.33 -3.05
N GLN A 166 -1.19 -9.22 -2.51
CA GLN A 166 -2.36 -9.75 -3.19
C GLN A 166 -3.43 -8.67 -3.34
N GLU A 167 -3.82 -8.40 -4.56
CA GLU A 167 -4.85 -7.42 -4.89
C GLU A 167 -6.24 -7.95 -4.54
N ILE A 168 -6.85 -7.38 -3.52
CA ILE A 168 -8.18 -7.76 -3.04
C ILE A 168 -9.22 -6.94 -3.80
N ALA A 169 -10.13 -7.61 -4.51
CA ALA A 169 -11.26 -6.98 -5.17
C ALA A 169 -12.56 -7.73 -4.90
N ARG A 170 -13.60 -6.99 -4.48
CA ARG A 170 -14.89 -7.57 -4.08
C ARG A 170 -15.44 -8.58 -5.07
N TYR A 171 -15.41 -8.27 -6.36
CA TYR A 171 -16.05 -9.09 -7.39
C TYR A 171 -15.36 -10.44 -7.65
N TYR A 172 -14.21 -10.71 -7.05
CA TYR A 172 -13.61 -12.04 -7.00
C TYR A 172 -14.06 -12.85 -5.78
N TRP A 173 -14.53 -12.17 -4.72
CA TRP A 173 -14.83 -12.77 -3.41
C TRP A 173 -16.30 -12.54 -2.99
N ASP A 174 -17.21 -12.49 -3.94
CA ASP A 174 -18.64 -12.24 -3.68
C ASP A 174 -19.48 -13.51 -3.51
N GLY A 175 -18.85 -14.68 -3.48
CA GLY A 175 -19.49 -15.99 -3.35
C GLY A 175 -20.10 -16.52 -4.66
N LEU A 176 -19.97 -15.78 -5.77
CA LEU A 176 -20.53 -16.19 -7.06
C LEU A 176 -19.60 -17.08 -7.88
N ARG A 177 -18.35 -17.21 -7.47
CA ARG A 177 -17.31 -17.97 -8.16
C ARG A 177 -16.57 -18.86 -7.16
N ASN A 178 -16.55 -20.16 -7.41
CA ASN A 178 -15.82 -21.16 -6.63
C ASN A 178 -16.08 -21.08 -5.10
N ASP A 179 -17.27 -20.65 -4.69
CA ASP A 179 -17.63 -20.41 -3.28
C ASP A 179 -16.68 -19.43 -2.56
N ALA A 180 -15.94 -18.61 -3.31
CA ALA A 180 -14.99 -17.65 -2.79
C ALA A 180 -15.72 -16.51 -2.07
N THR A 181 -15.66 -16.51 -0.75
CA THR A 181 -16.31 -15.52 0.11
C THR A 181 -15.29 -14.64 0.84
N PRO A 182 -15.71 -13.46 1.32
CA PRO A 182 -14.85 -12.62 2.18
C PRO A 182 -14.36 -13.38 3.42
N GLU A 183 -15.22 -14.22 3.99
CA GLU A 183 -14.93 -15.04 5.18
C GLU A 183 -13.82 -16.07 4.86
N MET A 184 -13.94 -16.79 3.74
CA MET A 184 -12.93 -17.76 3.30
C MET A 184 -11.59 -17.09 3.06
N LEU A 185 -11.56 -15.96 2.33
CA LEU A 185 -10.35 -15.18 2.10
C LEU A 185 -9.70 -14.74 3.43
N THR A 186 -10.52 -14.30 4.36
CA THR A 186 -10.05 -13.83 5.67
C THR A 186 -9.51 -14.98 6.50
N GLU A 187 -10.24 -16.06 6.64
CA GLU A 187 -9.90 -17.20 7.49
C GLU A 187 -8.62 -17.90 7.01
N HIS A 188 -8.53 -18.15 5.69
CA HIS A 188 -7.44 -18.94 5.13
C HIS A 188 -6.21 -18.12 4.74
N PHE A 189 -6.30 -16.78 4.64
CA PHE A 189 -5.16 -15.99 4.22
C PHE A 189 -4.97 -14.68 5.00
N LEU A 190 -5.92 -13.74 4.96
CA LEU A 190 -5.66 -12.38 5.43
C LEU A 190 -5.41 -12.32 6.94
N LYS A 191 -6.24 -13.02 7.72
CA LYS A 191 -6.14 -13.03 9.19
C LYS A 191 -4.85 -13.68 9.68
N PRO A 192 -4.49 -14.93 9.29
CA PRO A 192 -3.28 -15.56 9.81
C PRO A 192 -2.00 -14.80 9.44
N VAL A 193 -1.91 -14.22 8.24
CA VAL A 193 -0.75 -13.42 7.85
C VAL A 193 -0.67 -12.12 8.64
N THR A 194 -1.81 -11.45 8.84
CA THR A 194 -1.89 -10.20 9.63
C THR A 194 -1.49 -10.43 11.08
N GLU A 195 -2.08 -11.43 11.73
CA GLU A 195 -1.79 -11.75 13.14
C GLU A 195 -0.31 -12.14 13.34
N ALA A 196 0.27 -12.90 12.41
CA ALA A 196 1.68 -13.28 12.47
C ALA A 196 2.63 -12.07 12.35
N ALA A 197 2.34 -11.12 11.48
CA ALA A 197 3.15 -9.90 11.35
C ALA A 197 3.02 -8.99 12.58
N GLN A 198 1.80 -8.80 13.07
CA GLN A 198 1.53 -8.00 14.25
C GLN A 198 2.14 -8.60 15.52
N ALA A 199 2.17 -9.94 15.64
CA ALA A 199 2.86 -10.63 16.74
C ALA A 199 4.38 -10.36 16.76
N LYS A 200 4.97 -9.98 15.61
CA LYS A 200 6.37 -9.55 15.51
C LYS A 200 6.57 -8.05 15.73
N GLY A 201 5.52 -7.31 16.05
CA GLY A 201 5.54 -5.85 16.24
C GLY A 201 5.50 -5.05 14.93
N TRP A 202 5.27 -5.68 13.80
CA TRP A 202 5.16 -5.02 12.52
C TRP A 202 3.71 -4.68 12.16
N LYS A 203 3.49 -3.51 11.59
CA LYS A 203 2.20 -3.12 11.04
C LYS A 203 1.91 -3.86 9.74
N VAL A 204 0.64 -3.94 9.37
CA VAL A 204 0.18 -4.59 8.13
C VAL A 204 -0.58 -3.60 7.27
N MET A 205 -0.21 -3.53 5.99
CA MET A 205 -0.88 -2.75 4.96
C MET A 205 -1.38 -3.67 3.84
N ALA A 206 -2.53 -3.35 3.26
CA ALA A 206 -3.01 -3.93 2.00
C ALA A 206 -3.55 -2.83 1.08
N ALA A 207 -3.37 -2.99 -0.24
CA ALA A 207 -3.87 -2.06 -1.26
C ALA A 207 -4.91 -2.75 -2.15
N PRO A 208 -6.16 -2.84 -1.71
CA PRO A 208 -7.26 -3.40 -2.49
C PRO A 208 -7.67 -2.45 -3.62
N PHE A 209 -8.33 -3.02 -4.65
CA PHE A 209 -8.90 -2.24 -5.74
C PHE A 209 -10.39 -2.54 -5.96
N TYR A 210 -11.03 -1.78 -6.84
CA TYR A 210 -12.42 -1.93 -7.18
C TYR A 210 -12.66 -1.67 -8.67
N ASN A 211 -13.85 -2.05 -9.16
CA ASN A 211 -14.27 -1.79 -10.52
C ASN A 211 -15.67 -1.16 -10.52
N GLN A 212 -15.77 0.10 -10.90
CA GLN A 212 -17.03 0.87 -10.89
C GLN A 212 -18.13 0.25 -11.76
N ASN A 213 -17.76 -0.52 -12.79
CA ASN A 213 -18.72 -1.21 -13.65
C ASN A 213 -19.34 -2.46 -13.00
N LEU A 214 -18.69 -3.02 -11.98
CA LEU A 214 -19.08 -4.27 -11.33
C LEU A 214 -19.66 -4.07 -9.94
N GLU A 215 -19.47 -2.89 -9.35
CA GLU A 215 -19.88 -2.63 -7.98
C GLU A 215 -20.28 -1.18 -7.72
N THR A 216 -20.91 -0.96 -6.60
CA THR A 216 -21.27 0.37 -6.10
C THR A 216 -20.51 0.67 -4.81
N PRO A 217 -20.37 1.95 -4.40
CA PRO A 217 -19.75 2.30 -3.11
C PRO A 217 -20.32 1.50 -1.92
N GLY A 218 -21.65 1.37 -1.84
CA GLY A 218 -22.29 0.61 -0.75
C GLY A 218 -21.98 -0.89 -0.76
N LYS A 219 -21.84 -1.52 -1.93
CA LYS A 219 -21.39 -2.92 -2.03
C LYS A 219 -19.94 -3.07 -1.60
N LEU A 220 -19.08 -2.12 -1.99
CA LEU A 220 -17.68 -2.10 -1.60
C LEU A 220 -17.53 -1.93 -0.08
N GLN A 221 -18.25 -0.98 0.52
CA GLN A 221 -18.28 -0.81 1.97
C GLN A 221 -18.67 -2.10 2.69
N SER A 222 -19.80 -2.71 2.27
CA SER A 222 -20.29 -3.96 2.87
C SER A 222 -19.29 -5.10 2.76
N PHE A 223 -18.52 -5.17 1.67
CA PHE A 223 -17.47 -6.16 1.49
C PHE A 223 -16.35 -6.00 2.51
N PHE A 224 -15.83 -4.76 2.69
CA PHE A 224 -14.81 -4.49 3.69
C PHE A 224 -15.30 -4.74 5.11
N GLU A 225 -16.54 -4.37 5.42
CA GLU A 225 -17.13 -4.65 6.72
C GLU A 225 -17.21 -6.17 7.00
N LYS A 226 -17.46 -7.01 5.99
CA LYS A 226 -17.42 -8.47 6.13
C LYS A 226 -16.01 -9.00 6.38
N LEU A 227 -14.99 -8.54 5.62
CA LEU A 227 -13.60 -8.90 5.86
C LEU A 227 -13.18 -8.57 7.30
N PHE A 228 -13.49 -7.35 7.75
CA PHE A 228 -13.11 -6.89 9.08
C PHE A 228 -13.87 -7.62 10.20
N ALA A 229 -15.16 -7.91 10.00
CA ALA A 229 -15.97 -8.71 10.92
C ALA A 229 -15.48 -10.16 11.02
N ALA A 230 -14.99 -10.73 9.92
CA ALA A 230 -14.39 -12.07 9.89
C ALA A 230 -13.01 -12.15 10.55
N GLY A 231 -12.38 -11.00 10.85
CA GLY A 231 -11.13 -10.93 11.60
C GLY A 231 -9.92 -10.38 10.83
N PHE A 232 -10.07 -9.92 9.59
CA PHE A 232 -9.02 -9.16 8.92
C PHE A 232 -8.90 -7.78 9.57
N LYS A 233 -7.82 -7.55 10.30
CA LYS A 233 -7.57 -6.30 11.03
C LYS A 233 -6.18 -5.75 10.72
N PRO A 234 -5.95 -5.33 9.48
CA PRO A 234 -4.70 -4.68 9.12
C PRO A 234 -4.61 -3.32 9.83
N ASP A 235 -3.41 -2.78 9.94
CA ASP A 235 -3.23 -1.42 10.45
C ASP A 235 -3.67 -0.38 9.42
N ILE A 236 -3.51 -0.68 8.12
CA ILE A 236 -3.78 0.26 7.03
C ILE A 236 -4.43 -0.46 5.85
N ILE A 237 -5.49 0.16 5.33
CA ILE A 237 -6.01 -0.10 3.99
C ILE A 237 -5.66 1.12 3.12
N ALA A 238 -4.89 0.91 2.06
CA ALA A 238 -4.55 1.90 1.03
C ALA A 238 -5.29 1.55 -0.27
N VAL A 239 -6.55 2.00 -0.40
CA VAL A 239 -7.35 1.64 -1.57
C VAL A 239 -6.76 2.26 -2.84
N GLN A 240 -6.64 1.48 -3.91
CA GLN A 240 -6.21 1.97 -5.22
C GLN A 240 -7.31 2.85 -5.81
N ASP A 241 -6.96 4.04 -6.32
CA ASP A 241 -7.92 4.95 -6.94
C ASP A 241 -8.33 4.51 -8.37
N GLY A 242 -7.49 3.72 -9.02
CA GLY A 242 -7.75 3.13 -10.35
C GLY A 242 -7.78 4.14 -11.50
N ILE A 243 -7.40 5.40 -11.26
CA ILE A 243 -7.48 6.47 -12.27
C ILE A 243 -6.44 6.28 -13.38
N GLY A 244 -5.28 5.77 -13.04
CA GLY A 244 -4.21 5.47 -14.01
C GLY A 244 -4.47 4.20 -14.81
N ALA A 245 -5.07 3.17 -14.20
CA ALA A 245 -5.40 1.90 -14.82
C ALA A 245 -6.65 1.95 -15.73
N ASN A 246 -7.18 3.12 -16.02
CA ASN A 246 -8.35 3.28 -16.89
C ASN A 246 -8.03 2.86 -18.33
N ASP A 247 -7.79 1.56 -18.53
CA ASP A 247 -7.54 0.96 -19.83
C ASP A 247 -8.87 0.64 -20.51
N ALA A 248 -9.22 1.44 -21.50
CA ALA A 248 -10.22 1.16 -22.55
C ALA A 248 -11.51 0.46 -22.04
N GLY A 249 -12.09 0.93 -20.93
CA GLY A 249 -13.40 0.47 -20.44
C GLY A 249 -13.39 -0.76 -19.55
N LYS A 250 -12.26 -1.21 -19.05
CA LYS A 250 -12.20 -2.38 -18.15
C LYS A 250 -12.20 -2.03 -16.68
N LEU A 251 -11.49 -0.99 -16.29
CA LEU A 251 -11.48 -0.44 -14.95
C LEU A 251 -11.82 1.04 -15.09
N HIS A 252 -13.08 1.41 -14.97
CA HIS A 252 -13.42 2.82 -14.95
C HIS A 252 -13.32 3.33 -13.53
N ALA A 253 -12.33 4.18 -13.29
CA ALA A 253 -12.33 5.11 -12.19
C ALA A 253 -12.26 6.52 -12.79
N GLU A 254 -13.23 7.34 -12.45
CA GLU A 254 -13.27 8.73 -12.87
C GLU A 254 -13.13 9.61 -11.63
N ILE A 255 -12.39 10.70 -11.72
CA ILE A 255 -12.23 11.66 -10.61
C ILE A 255 -13.60 12.09 -10.04
N ALA A 256 -14.60 12.22 -10.91
CA ALA A 256 -15.96 12.62 -10.50
C ALA A 256 -16.65 11.58 -9.59
N THR A 257 -16.26 10.32 -9.63
CA THR A 257 -16.93 9.21 -8.92
C THR A 257 -16.04 8.51 -7.91
N VAL A 258 -14.71 8.54 -8.08
CA VAL A 258 -13.74 7.84 -7.23
C VAL A 258 -13.89 8.18 -5.75
N GLY A 259 -14.13 9.44 -5.39
CA GLY A 259 -14.33 9.87 -4.00
C GLY A 259 -15.52 9.22 -3.28
N GLY A 260 -16.51 8.72 -4.03
CA GLY A 260 -17.59 7.91 -3.47
C GLY A 260 -17.15 6.53 -3.00
N TYR A 261 -16.27 5.88 -3.77
CA TYR A 261 -15.69 4.58 -3.44
C TYR A 261 -14.66 4.68 -2.32
N GLU A 262 -13.77 5.66 -2.38
CA GLU A 262 -12.79 5.93 -1.31
C GLU A 262 -13.49 6.19 0.03
N ARG A 263 -14.54 7.03 0.03
CA ARG A 263 -15.34 7.30 1.24
C ARG A 263 -16.02 6.05 1.78
N ALA A 264 -16.50 5.18 0.93
CA ALA A 264 -17.11 3.91 1.33
C ALA A 264 -16.11 3.02 2.08
N VAL A 265 -14.87 2.91 1.58
CA VAL A 265 -13.79 2.18 2.25
C VAL A 265 -13.38 2.90 3.55
N ALA A 266 -13.24 4.23 3.53
CA ALA A 266 -12.93 5.02 4.72
C ALA A 266 -13.94 4.80 5.86
N GLN A 267 -15.24 4.75 5.53
CA GLN A 267 -16.30 4.49 6.52
C GLN A 267 -16.19 3.07 7.11
N ALA A 268 -15.91 2.06 6.29
CA ALA A 268 -15.66 0.72 6.78
C ALA A 268 -14.43 0.68 7.70
N CYS A 269 -13.32 1.30 7.29
CA CYS A 269 -12.11 1.39 8.10
C CYS A 269 -12.36 2.09 9.44
N GLN A 270 -13.04 3.25 9.42
CA GLN A 270 -13.38 4.00 10.63
C GLN A 270 -14.20 3.18 11.62
N LYS A 271 -15.19 2.43 11.14
CA LYS A 271 -16.04 1.57 11.97
C LYS A 271 -15.25 0.51 12.74
N TYR A 272 -14.15 0.04 12.19
CA TYR A 272 -13.31 -1.03 12.77
C TYR A 272 -11.98 -0.54 13.33
N GLY A 273 -11.72 0.78 13.33
CA GLY A 273 -10.50 1.37 13.87
C GLY A 273 -9.24 1.11 13.03
N ILE A 274 -9.42 0.94 11.72
CA ILE A 274 -8.34 0.69 10.75
C ILE A 274 -7.95 2.01 10.09
N GLY A 275 -6.65 2.24 9.87
CA GLY A 275 -6.15 3.39 9.14
C GLY A 275 -6.55 3.35 7.67
N PHE A 276 -7.02 4.48 7.15
CA PHE A 276 -7.40 4.61 5.75
C PHE A 276 -6.42 5.50 5.00
N TRP A 277 -5.80 4.96 3.96
CA TRP A 277 -4.95 5.66 2.99
C TRP A 277 -5.49 5.44 1.59
N VAL A 278 -4.96 6.19 0.63
CA VAL A 278 -5.24 6.00 -0.80
C VAL A 278 -3.93 5.68 -1.52
N ASP A 279 -3.96 4.66 -2.36
CA ASP A 279 -2.94 4.33 -3.34
C ASP A 279 -3.33 5.01 -4.65
N MET A 280 -2.61 6.08 -4.97
CA MET A 280 -2.92 6.97 -6.06
C MET A 280 -2.08 6.64 -7.29
N GLU A 281 -2.72 6.31 -8.40
CA GLU A 281 -2.04 5.99 -9.65
C GLU A 281 -1.58 7.25 -10.38
N LEU A 282 -0.26 7.45 -10.45
CA LEU A 282 0.36 8.62 -11.09
C LEU A 282 0.54 8.51 -12.59
N PHE A 283 0.41 7.31 -13.17
CA PHE A 283 0.64 7.10 -14.59
C PHE A 283 -0.56 7.50 -15.45
N ARG A 284 -0.29 7.78 -16.72
CA ARG A 284 -1.34 8.10 -17.69
C ARG A 284 -2.01 6.84 -18.19
N THR A 285 -3.29 6.98 -18.57
CA THR A 285 -4.11 5.90 -19.11
C THR A 285 -3.73 5.49 -20.54
N ASP A 286 -2.86 6.27 -21.21
CA ASP A 286 -2.31 5.92 -22.51
C ASP A 286 -1.15 4.90 -22.33
N ASP A 287 -0.80 4.22 -23.41
CA ASP A 287 0.27 3.20 -23.42
C ASP A 287 1.66 3.76 -23.04
N SER A 288 1.79 5.06 -22.75
CA SER A 288 3.06 5.70 -22.44
C SER A 288 3.54 5.48 -21.01
N HIS A 289 2.63 5.17 -20.09
CA HIS A 289 2.89 5.12 -18.65
C HIS A 289 3.64 6.38 -18.11
N ALA A 290 3.47 7.50 -18.81
CA ALA A 290 4.09 8.74 -18.39
C ALA A 290 3.37 9.33 -17.17
N LEU A 291 4.06 10.18 -16.41
CA LEU A 291 3.48 10.92 -15.31
C LEU A 291 2.24 11.70 -15.79
N ALA A 292 1.17 11.65 -15.03
CA ALA A 292 -0.04 12.42 -15.25
C ALA A 292 0.23 13.93 -15.18
N ASP A 293 -0.68 14.71 -15.77
CA ASP A 293 -0.60 16.16 -15.63
C ASP A 293 -0.89 16.63 -14.19
N SER A 294 -0.37 17.80 -13.87
CA SER A 294 -0.47 18.35 -12.52
C SER A 294 -1.90 18.65 -12.06
N ALA A 295 -2.83 18.93 -12.98
CA ALA A 295 -4.22 19.18 -12.65
C ALA A 295 -4.91 17.88 -12.22
N ARG A 296 -4.65 16.78 -12.92
CA ARG A 296 -5.15 15.45 -12.54
C ARG A 296 -4.61 15.02 -11.18
N ILE A 297 -3.30 15.12 -10.95
CA ILE A 297 -2.68 14.77 -9.67
C ILE A 297 -3.29 15.58 -8.52
N SER A 298 -3.48 16.88 -8.72
CA SER A 298 -4.14 17.74 -7.71
C SER A 298 -5.56 17.29 -7.41
N ALA A 299 -6.34 16.97 -8.44
CA ALA A 299 -7.73 16.55 -8.28
C ALA A 299 -7.84 15.17 -7.58
N GLN A 300 -6.94 14.23 -7.86
CA GLN A 300 -6.86 12.95 -7.15
C GLN A 300 -6.55 13.16 -5.67
N LEU A 301 -5.55 13.98 -5.34
CA LEU A 301 -5.19 14.30 -3.95
C LEU A 301 -6.36 14.96 -3.19
N ASP A 302 -6.97 15.99 -3.78
CA ASP A 302 -8.10 16.68 -3.17
C ASP A 302 -9.27 15.73 -2.91
N THR A 303 -9.51 14.79 -3.83
CA THR A 303 -10.55 13.76 -3.70
C THR A 303 -10.23 12.79 -2.56
N ALA A 304 -9.04 12.26 -2.51
CA ALA A 304 -8.60 11.30 -1.49
C ALA A 304 -8.69 11.89 -0.07
N TYR A 305 -8.17 13.10 0.13
CA TYR A 305 -8.24 13.75 1.43
C TYR A 305 -9.68 14.17 1.81
N THR A 306 -10.50 14.58 0.84
CA THR A 306 -11.93 14.83 1.06
C THR A 306 -12.70 13.56 1.43
N ALA A 307 -12.28 12.41 0.92
CA ALA A 307 -12.83 11.11 1.29
C ALA A 307 -12.42 10.65 2.69
N GLY A 308 -11.41 11.25 3.31
CA GLY A 308 -10.94 10.97 4.66
C GLY A 308 -9.61 10.21 4.73
N ALA A 309 -8.83 10.18 3.66
CA ALA A 309 -7.51 9.58 3.68
C ALA A 309 -6.59 10.29 4.68
N ALA A 310 -5.93 9.52 5.54
CA ALA A 310 -4.90 10.05 6.44
C ALA A 310 -3.57 10.30 5.71
N LYS A 311 -3.30 9.52 4.65
CA LYS A 311 -2.16 9.67 3.76
C LYS A 311 -2.54 9.23 2.34
N VAL A 312 -1.80 9.73 1.36
CA VAL A 312 -1.82 9.26 -0.02
C VAL A 312 -0.43 8.72 -0.36
N ILE A 313 -0.38 7.52 -0.92
CA ILE A 313 0.84 6.91 -1.45
C ILE A 313 0.70 6.82 -2.96
N ALA A 314 1.77 7.05 -3.70
CA ALA A 314 1.73 7.04 -5.16
C ALA A 314 2.17 5.69 -5.74
N TYR A 315 1.44 5.20 -6.73
CA TYR A 315 1.84 4.08 -7.57
C TYR A 315 2.32 4.61 -8.93
N ASP A 316 3.53 4.35 -9.42
CA ASP A 316 4.64 3.74 -8.71
C ASP A 316 5.95 4.49 -9.01
N LEU A 317 7.04 4.10 -8.37
CA LEU A 317 8.35 4.71 -8.53
C LEU A 317 8.91 4.59 -9.96
N ALA A 318 8.56 3.53 -10.70
CA ALA A 318 9.00 3.34 -12.08
C ALA A 318 8.44 4.44 -13.01
N VAL A 319 7.20 4.88 -12.77
CA VAL A 319 6.60 6.04 -13.46
C VAL A 319 7.32 7.32 -13.07
N LEU A 320 7.66 7.48 -11.79
CA LEU A 320 8.35 8.67 -11.33
C LEU A 320 9.75 8.77 -11.91
N GLY A 321 10.54 7.72 -12.02
CA GLY A 321 11.90 7.74 -12.53
C GLY A 321 12.65 9.06 -12.22
N ASN A 322 13.75 9.35 -12.83
CA ASN A 322 14.42 10.63 -12.61
C ASN A 322 13.61 11.82 -13.16
N ASP A 323 13.07 11.68 -14.37
CA ASP A 323 12.30 12.77 -15.01
C ASP A 323 10.94 12.98 -14.31
N GLY A 324 10.33 11.91 -13.78
CA GLY A 324 9.09 11.97 -13.01
C GLY A 324 9.28 12.63 -11.65
N LEU A 325 10.36 12.31 -10.94
CA LEU A 325 10.72 12.99 -9.70
C LEU A 325 10.99 14.47 -9.92
N ASP A 326 11.69 14.84 -11.00
CA ASP A 326 11.91 16.24 -11.37
C ASP A 326 10.60 16.97 -11.64
N SER A 327 9.65 16.30 -12.29
CA SER A 327 8.33 16.86 -12.60
C SER A 327 7.48 17.04 -11.34
N LEU A 328 7.49 16.07 -10.43
CA LEU A 328 6.83 16.16 -9.11
C LEU A 328 7.46 17.26 -8.24
N GLU A 329 8.76 17.37 -8.23
CA GLU A 329 9.46 18.43 -7.50
C GLU A 329 9.04 19.80 -8.00
N LYS A 330 9.01 20.01 -9.31
CA LYS A 330 8.52 21.27 -9.91
C LYS A 330 7.06 21.54 -9.57
N TRP A 331 6.22 20.51 -9.63
CA TRP A 331 4.81 20.64 -9.27
C TRP A 331 4.62 21.00 -7.80
N GLN A 332 5.33 20.35 -6.90
CA GLN A 332 5.24 20.58 -5.46
C GLN A 332 5.79 21.96 -5.07
N LEU A 333 6.91 22.38 -5.68
CA LEU A 333 7.47 23.72 -5.50
C LEU A 333 6.58 24.81 -6.11
N GLY A 334 5.87 24.52 -7.20
CA GLY A 334 4.90 25.43 -7.84
C GLY A 334 3.62 25.64 -7.02
N LYS A 335 3.18 24.66 -6.23
CA LYS A 335 2.07 24.82 -5.27
C LYS A 335 2.46 25.65 -4.03
N GLY A 336 3.73 25.72 -3.70
CA GLY A 336 4.21 26.31 -2.46
C GLY A 336 4.66 27.77 -2.59
N SER A 337 3.72 28.71 -2.56
CA SER A 337 4.02 30.08 -2.08
C SER A 337 3.97 30.16 -0.54
N GLY A 338 4.15 29.01 0.17
CA GLY A 338 3.98 28.91 1.62
C GLY A 338 5.01 27.98 2.30
N GLU A 339 4.64 27.52 3.45
CA GLU A 339 5.47 26.75 4.40
C GLU A 339 6.03 25.42 3.83
N ALA A 340 5.30 24.77 2.92
CA ALA A 340 5.72 23.52 2.25
C ALA A 340 6.96 23.73 1.35
N ALA A 341 7.02 24.84 0.60
CA ALA A 341 8.22 25.20 -0.18
C ALA A 341 9.42 25.51 0.71
N ALA A 342 9.19 26.06 1.91
CA ALA A 342 10.24 26.30 2.88
C ALA A 342 10.76 25.01 3.53
N ILE A 343 9.88 24.03 3.74
CA ILE A 343 10.23 22.69 4.27
C ILE A 343 11.02 21.90 3.21
N ALA A 344 10.57 21.88 1.96
CA ALA A 344 11.26 21.24 0.85
C ALA A 344 12.68 21.84 0.65
N LYS A 345 12.80 23.17 0.70
CA LYS A 345 14.12 23.83 0.64
C LYS A 345 15.03 23.50 1.82
N ARG A 346 14.50 23.29 3.02
CA ARG A 346 15.28 22.92 4.22
C ARG A 346 15.71 21.45 4.21
N ARG A 347 14.94 20.59 3.53
CA ARG A 347 15.20 19.14 3.42
C ARG A 347 16.03 18.76 2.21
N ALA A 348 16.16 19.67 1.21
CA ALA A 348 16.95 19.39 0.00
C ALA A 348 18.42 19.12 0.35
N PRO A 349 19.03 18.03 -0.15
CA PRO A 349 20.44 17.76 0.04
C PRO A 349 21.27 18.91 -0.57
N GLN A 350 22.29 19.38 0.14
CA GLN A 350 23.26 20.29 -0.45
C GLN A 350 24.09 19.51 -1.47
N THR A 351 23.69 19.54 -2.73
CA THR A 351 24.41 18.87 -3.81
C THR A 351 25.63 19.67 -4.20
N ASN A 352 26.82 19.14 -3.92
CA ASN A 352 28.01 19.52 -4.64
C ASN A 352 27.88 19.04 -6.10
N ALA A 353 27.76 20.00 -7.02
CA ALA A 353 27.53 19.74 -8.43
C ALA A 353 28.76 19.08 -9.07
N HIS A 354 28.74 17.77 -9.22
CA HIS A 354 29.52 17.05 -10.24
C HIS A 354 28.79 15.74 -10.54
N SER A 355 27.89 15.74 -11.51
CA SER A 355 27.43 14.51 -12.16
C SER A 355 27.45 14.67 -13.67
N SER A 356 28.32 13.89 -14.30
CA SER A 356 28.32 13.67 -15.74
C SER A 356 27.08 12.85 -16.13
N ALA A 357 26.18 13.45 -16.89
CA ALA A 357 24.98 12.80 -17.40
C ALA A 357 25.37 11.63 -18.33
N ARG A 358 25.25 10.39 -17.86
CA ARG A 358 25.17 9.20 -18.70
C ARG A 358 23.73 9.08 -19.20
N LYS A 359 23.53 9.15 -20.52
CA LYS A 359 22.25 8.82 -21.18
C LYS A 359 21.87 7.39 -20.82
N GLN A 360 20.78 7.22 -20.06
CA GLN A 360 20.21 5.92 -19.74
C GLN A 360 19.48 5.37 -20.99
N ALA A 361 19.59 4.06 -21.21
CA ALA A 361 18.85 3.36 -22.23
C ALA A 361 17.34 3.37 -21.90
N PRO A 362 16.44 3.37 -22.91
CA PRO A 362 15.00 3.42 -22.66
C PRO A 362 14.54 2.22 -21.82
N LEU A 363 13.67 2.50 -20.86
CA LEU A 363 13.07 1.54 -19.94
C LEU A 363 12.36 0.43 -20.71
N LYS A 364 12.66 -0.82 -20.40
CA LYS A 364 11.96 -1.99 -20.95
C LYS A 364 10.95 -2.47 -19.91
N TYR A 365 9.69 -2.26 -20.19
CA TYR A 365 8.59 -2.73 -19.35
C TYR A 365 8.41 -4.25 -19.47
N TYR A 366 8.15 -4.90 -18.33
CA TYR A 366 7.78 -6.30 -18.26
C TYR A 366 6.31 -6.40 -17.84
N LYS A 367 5.60 -7.35 -18.45
CA LYS A 367 4.25 -7.70 -17.99
C LYS A 367 4.34 -8.48 -16.67
N PRO A 368 3.26 -8.53 -15.87
CA PRO A 368 3.21 -9.33 -14.63
C PRO A 368 3.57 -10.81 -14.83
N ASP A 369 3.50 -11.33 -16.05
CA ASP A 369 3.85 -12.70 -16.42
C ASP A 369 5.35 -12.90 -16.72
N GLY A 370 6.21 -11.91 -16.46
CA GLY A 370 7.65 -11.99 -16.70
C GLY A 370 8.06 -12.03 -18.19
N ALA A 371 7.12 -11.99 -19.12
CA ALA A 371 7.42 -12.05 -20.53
C ALA A 371 7.83 -10.68 -21.09
N ARG A 372 8.96 -10.65 -21.80
CA ARG A 372 9.46 -9.46 -22.50
C ARG A 372 8.48 -9.02 -23.57
N ALA A 373 7.86 -7.85 -23.43
CA ALA A 373 7.03 -7.29 -24.49
C ALA A 373 7.89 -6.98 -25.71
N GLN A 374 7.60 -7.65 -26.82
CA GLN A 374 8.19 -7.30 -28.12
C GLN A 374 7.48 -6.05 -28.67
N PRO A 375 8.19 -5.07 -29.25
CA PRO A 375 7.57 -3.93 -29.90
C PRO A 375 6.62 -4.42 -31.00
N GLY A 376 5.33 -4.08 -30.92
CA GLY A 376 4.33 -4.40 -31.93
C GLY A 376 3.43 -5.63 -31.66
N GLN A 377 3.58 -6.37 -30.58
CA GLN A 377 2.65 -7.44 -30.24
C GLN A 377 1.39 -6.88 -29.54
N ARG A 378 0.25 -6.95 -30.23
CA ARG A 378 -1.07 -6.71 -29.64
C ARG A 378 -1.33 -7.74 -28.54
N VAL A 379 -1.60 -7.28 -27.34
CA VAL A 379 -2.05 -8.10 -26.22
C VAL A 379 -3.33 -8.82 -26.65
N ARG A 380 -3.35 -10.14 -26.59
CA ARG A 380 -4.58 -10.91 -26.82
C ARG A 380 -5.63 -10.48 -25.80
N LYS A 381 -6.75 -9.95 -26.30
CA LYS A 381 -7.93 -9.65 -25.50
C LYS A 381 -8.43 -10.95 -24.88
N TYR A 382 -8.41 -11.05 -23.59
CA TYR A 382 -9.23 -12.03 -22.89
C TYR A 382 -10.68 -11.52 -22.93
N THR A 383 -11.44 -11.99 -23.92
CA THR A 383 -12.89 -11.94 -23.91
C THR A 383 -13.39 -13.22 -23.25
N LYS A 384 -13.86 -13.15 -22.02
CA LYS A 384 -15.20 -13.59 -21.55
C LYS A 384 -15.31 -13.35 -20.08
#